data_211d4dec30f902ab99474109f5f9d179
#
_entry.id   211d4dec30f902ab99474109f5f9d179
#
_cell.length_a   1.000
_cell.length_b   1.000
_cell.length_c   1.000
_cell.angle_alpha   90.00
_cell.angle_beta   90.00
_cell.angle_gamma   90.00
#
_symmetry.space_group_name_H-M   'P 1'
#
loop_
_entity.id
_entity.type
_entity.pdbx_description
1 polymer ?
#
loop_
_entity_poly.entity_id
_entity_poly.type
_entity_poly.pdbx_seq_one_letter_code
_entity_poly.pdbx_strand_id
1 'polypeptide(L)'
;YHLGYFLISTMEKYYLDDWRKEHGLPPRKLENKASYELNGHTIPVLYALSPLVMPRPADWGANIHMTGYWLADNPQEYTPEPGLQQFLSEGGKPIYVGFGSMVSGDMGETLEIVLEALRMSGIRAVLSKGWGGGELPSNLPDNVYVAGFVPHDWLFRRVRAVVHHGGAGTLAAGLTAGLPTLVIPFGGDQPFWGSRVQALGVGPKPIPRERLTARKLSRALIELTSEKRYEVAARELGIRLESEDGAVNAANIIEHELRKYLRQEGLSPVLVRPEEHS
;
A
#
# COMPACT_ATOMS: atom_id res chain seq x y z
N TYR A 1 -5.66 10.51 19.11
CA TYR A 1 -5.96 9.07 18.98
C TYR A 1 -7.24 8.68 19.74
N HIS A 2 -7.40 9.04 21.00
CA HIS A 2 -8.57 8.63 21.81
C HIS A 2 -9.90 9.13 21.25
N LEU A 3 -9.98 10.37 20.77
CA LEU A 3 -11.20 10.94 20.21
C LEU A 3 -11.59 10.25 18.88
N GLY A 4 -10.60 9.98 18.02
CA GLY A 4 -10.84 9.28 16.75
C GLY A 4 -11.32 7.85 16.98
N TYR A 5 -10.71 7.12 17.92
CA TYR A 5 -11.13 5.78 18.30
C TYR A 5 -12.56 5.77 18.89
N PHE A 6 -12.88 6.72 19.76
CA PHE A 6 -14.22 6.85 20.35
C PHE A 6 -15.28 7.12 19.26
N LEU A 7 -15.01 7.98 18.29
CA LEU A 7 -15.92 8.25 17.19
C LEU A 7 -16.14 7.00 16.34
N ILE A 8 -15.05 6.31 15.95
CA ILE A 8 -15.14 5.08 15.16
C ILE A 8 -15.90 4.00 15.92
N SER A 9 -15.58 3.74 17.19
CA SER A 9 -16.26 2.72 18.00
C SER A 9 -17.73 3.04 18.23
N THR A 10 -18.11 4.33 18.30
CA THR A 10 -19.51 4.76 18.40
C THR A 10 -20.26 4.50 17.10
N MET A 11 -19.65 4.83 15.96
CA MET A 11 -20.22 4.52 14.63
C MET A 11 -20.36 3.01 14.42
N GLU A 12 -19.30 2.24 14.71
CA GLU A 12 -19.34 0.79 14.61
C GLU A 12 -20.43 0.19 15.50
N LYS A 13 -20.60 0.68 16.74
CA LYS A 13 -21.66 0.23 17.61
C LYS A 13 -23.04 0.48 16.98
N TYR A 14 -23.27 1.67 16.47
CA TYR A 14 -24.55 2.04 15.85
C TYR A 14 -24.93 1.11 14.69
N TYR A 15 -23.96 0.79 13.79
CA TYR A 15 -24.22 -0.06 12.64
C TYR A 15 -24.20 -1.57 12.96
N LEU A 16 -23.45 -2.00 13.96
CA LEU A 16 -23.29 -3.42 14.28
C LEU A 16 -24.28 -3.93 15.34
N ASP A 17 -24.83 -3.08 16.22
CA ASP A 17 -25.70 -3.54 17.30
C ASP A 17 -27.00 -4.16 16.76
N ASP A 18 -27.59 -3.61 15.69
CA ASP A 18 -28.77 -4.20 15.06
C ASP A 18 -28.45 -5.55 14.42
N TRP A 19 -27.36 -5.64 13.67
CA TRP A 19 -26.89 -6.90 13.10
C TRP A 19 -26.58 -7.95 14.19
N ARG A 20 -25.93 -7.53 15.27
CA ARG A 20 -25.64 -8.43 16.41
C ARG A 20 -26.90 -8.96 17.06
N LYS A 21 -27.90 -8.13 17.23
CA LYS A 21 -29.21 -8.49 17.80
C LYS A 21 -29.92 -9.52 16.92
N GLU A 22 -29.93 -9.32 15.58
CA GLU A 22 -30.50 -10.25 14.62
C GLU A 22 -29.85 -11.63 14.67
N HIS A 23 -28.54 -11.70 15.04
CA HIS A 23 -27.76 -12.93 15.12
C HIS A 23 -27.64 -13.46 16.56
N GLY A 24 -28.43 -12.98 17.50
CA GLY A 24 -28.45 -13.45 18.91
C GLY A 24 -27.17 -13.13 19.68
N LEU A 25 -26.37 -12.16 19.23
CA LEU A 25 -25.13 -11.74 19.87
C LEU A 25 -25.39 -10.62 20.87
N PRO A 26 -24.67 -10.55 21.99
CA PRO A 26 -24.81 -9.46 22.95
C PRO A 26 -24.38 -8.12 22.31
N PRO A 27 -24.97 -6.99 22.76
CA PRO A 27 -24.57 -5.67 22.25
C PRO A 27 -23.10 -5.40 22.57
N ARG A 28 -22.43 -4.66 21.68
CA ARG A 28 -21.02 -4.29 21.87
C ARG A 28 -20.87 -3.30 23.03
N LYS A 29 -19.97 -3.58 23.94
CA LYS A 29 -19.58 -2.62 24.97
C LYS A 29 -18.70 -1.54 24.31
N LEU A 30 -19.03 -0.27 24.58
CA LEU A 30 -18.15 0.85 24.22
C LEU A 30 -16.93 0.79 25.16
N GLU A 31 -15.78 0.49 24.60
CA GLU A 31 -14.53 0.51 25.32
C GLU A 31 -13.74 1.76 24.92
N ASN A 32 -13.21 2.47 25.92
CA ASN A 32 -12.41 3.69 25.68
C ASN A 32 -11.01 3.40 25.11
N LYS A 33 -10.64 2.12 25.06
CA LYS A 33 -9.38 1.62 24.47
C LYS A 33 -9.69 0.36 23.68
N ALA A 34 -8.96 0.14 22.59
CA ALA A 34 -8.97 -1.14 21.94
C ALA A 34 -8.51 -2.20 22.94
N SER A 35 -9.43 -3.09 23.34
CA SER A 35 -9.09 -4.22 24.18
C SER A 35 -8.48 -5.29 23.29
N TYR A 36 -7.18 -5.44 23.40
CA TYR A 36 -6.45 -6.55 22.76
C TYR A 36 -6.41 -7.75 23.71
N GLU A 37 -7.57 -8.09 24.30
CA GLU A 37 -7.71 -9.18 25.26
C GLU A 37 -8.81 -10.14 24.81
N LEU A 38 -8.52 -11.43 24.96
CA LEU A 38 -9.47 -12.52 24.76
C LEU A 38 -9.37 -13.44 25.98
N ASN A 39 -10.49 -13.64 26.70
CA ASN A 39 -10.55 -14.47 27.91
C ASN A 39 -9.47 -14.12 28.97
N GLY A 40 -9.16 -12.84 29.12
CA GLY A 40 -8.12 -12.37 30.06
C GLY A 40 -6.67 -12.48 29.53
N HIS A 41 -6.48 -12.93 28.29
CA HIS A 41 -5.17 -13.01 27.66
C HIS A 41 -4.99 -11.84 26.67
N THR A 42 -3.86 -11.18 26.75
CA THR A 42 -3.49 -10.13 25.80
C THR A 42 -3.21 -10.76 24.42
N ILE A 43 -3.91 -10.27 23.40
CA ILE A 43 -3.75 -10.73 22.02
C ILE A 43 -2.63 -9.93 21.33
N PRO A 44 -1.74 -10.57 20.57
CA PRO A 44 -0.77 -9.87 19.75
C PRO A 44 -1.47 -9.12 18.60
N VAL A 45 -1.02 -7.91 18.34
CA VAL A 45 -1.43 -7.11 17.17
C VAL A 45 -0.27 -7.05 16.20
N LEU A 46 -0.49 -7.55 15.00
CA LEU A 46 0.55 -7.61 13.99
C LEU A 46 0.28 -6.57 12.90
N TYR A 47 1.21 -5.66 12.72
CA TYR A 47 1.21 -4.73 11.61
C TYR A 47 2.13 -5.22 10.50
N ALA A 48 1.58 -5.46 9.32
CA ALA A 48 2.32 -5.74 8.08
C ALA A 48 3.02 -4.48 7.56
N LEU A 49 3.82 -3.86 8.41
CA LEU A 49 4.53 -2.61 8.16
C LEU A 49 6.00 -2.76 8.55
N SER A 50 6.88 -2.18 7.74
CA SER A 50 8.31 -2.13 8.02
C SER A 50 8.65 -1.00 8.97
N PRO A 51 9.43 -1.26 10.06
CA PRO A 51 9.99 -0.23 10.91
C PRO A 51 10.99 0.69 10.19
N LEU A 52 11.51 0.28 9.05
CA LEU A 52 12.35 1.11 8.17
C LEU A 52 11.54 2.22 7.50
N VAL A 53 10.27 1.96 7.21
CA VAL A 53 9.37 2.93 6.57
C VAL A 53 8.64 3.79 7.60
N MET A 54 8.12 3.16 8.65
CA MET A 54 7.46 3.84 9.76
C MET A 54 8.12 3.42 11.08
N PRO A 55 8.83 4.33 11.77
CA PRO A 55 9.36 4.02 13.09
C PRO A 55 8.25 3.60 14.05
N ARG A 56 8.51 2.58 14.87
CA ARG A 56 7.55 2.13 15.89
C ARG A 56 7.25 3.27 16.87
N PRO A 57 5.98 3.64 17.08
CA PRO A 57 5.61 4.63 18.09
C PRO A 57 6.02 4.17 19.50
N ALA A 58 6.54 5.11 20.30
CA ALA A 58 7.05 4.82 21.63
C ALA A 58 5.95 4.46 22.67
N ASP A 59 4.73 4.87 22.40
CA ASP A 59 3.53 4.62 23.21
C ASP A 59 2.81 3.31 22.89
N TRP A 60 3.32 2.52 21.94
CA TRP A 60 2.75 1.21 21.63
C TRP A 60 3.12 0.17 22.68
N GLY A 61 2.12 -0.60 23.13
CA GLY A 61 2.31 -1.72 24.08
C GLY A 61 3.19 -2.84 23.53
N ALA A 62 3.73 -3.67 24.41
CA ALA A 62 4.61 -4.77 24.03
C ALA A 62 3.94 -5.82 23.12
N ASN A 63 2.60 -5.90 23.15
CA ASN A 63 1.81 -6.80 22.31
C ASN A 63 1.62 -6.31 20.87
N ILE A 64 2.11 -5.12 20.52
CA ILE A 64 1.99 -4.57 19.17
C ILE A 64 3.32 -4.78 18.45
N HIS A 65 3.28 -5.51 17.35
CA HIS A 65 4.45 -5.92 16.57
C HIS A 65 4.40 -5.35 15.17
N MET A 66 5.51 -4.81 14.72
CA MET A 66 5.75 -4.47 13.31
C MET A 66 6.59 -5.58 12.73
N THR A 67 6.02 -6.34 11.82
CA THR A 67 6.63 -7.59 11.33
C THR A 67 7.46 -7.42 10.06
N GLY A 68 7.35 -6.28 9.40
CA GLY A 68 7.75 -6.12 8.00
C GLY A 68 6.57 -6.32 7.06
N TYR A 69 6.75 -6.05 5.79
CA TYR A 69 5.69 -6.22 4.80
C TYR A 69 5.38 -7.70 4.51
N TRP A 70 4.10 -8.02 4.35
CA TRP A 70 3.65 -9.35 3.92
C TRP A 70 3.47 -9.34 2.41
N LEU A 71 4.51 -9.70 1.71
CA LEU A 71 4.53 -9.79 0.26
C LEU A 71 4.31 -11.24 -0.15
N ALA A 72 3.64 -11.46 -1.27
CA ALA A 72 3.49 -12.80 -1.83
C ALA A 72 4.81 -13.19 -2.52
N ASP A 73 5.38 -14.34 -2.14
CA ASP A 73 6.65 -14.84 -2.68
C ASP A 73 6.52 -15.48 -4.07
N ASN A 74 5.30 -15.63 -4.56
CA ASN A 74 5.07 -16.33 -5.80
C ASN A 74 4.52 -15.37 -6.86
N PRO A 75 5.38 -14.78 -7.72
CA PRO A 75 4.90 -14.05 -8.87
C PRO A 75 4.10 -14.99 -9.74
N GLN A 76 2.79 -14.80 -9.79
CA GLN A 76 1.95 -15.51 -10.75
C GLN A 76 2.58 -15.34 -12.15
N GLU A 77 2.62 -16.41 -12.93
CA GLU A 77 3.04 -16.33 -14.33
C GLU A 77 2.10 -15.36 -15.04
N TYR A 78 2.56 -14.11 -15.15
CA TYR A 78 1.83 -13.07 -15.84
C TYR A 78 2.35 -12.94 -17.26
N THR A 79 1.45 -13.16 -18.20
CA THR A 79 1.73 -12.93 -19.63
C THR A 79 1.18 -11.54 -20.00
N PRO A 80 2.05 -10.57 -20.32
CA PRO A 80 1.61 -9.23 -20.69
C PRO A 80 0.90 -9.22 -22.03
N GLU A 81 -0.04 -8.30 -22.18
CA GLU A 81 -0.62 -7.99 -23.49
C GLU A 81 0.49 -7.60 -24.47
N PRO A 82 0.39 -7.99 -25.76
CA PRO A 82 1.42 -7.68 -26.77
C PRO A 82 1.76 -6.19 -26.85
N GLY A 83 0.75 -5.31 -26.74
CA GLY A 83 0.96 -3.86 -26.75
C GLY A 83 1.76 -3.35 -25.53
N LEU A 84 1.53 -3.90 -24.33
CA LEU A 84 2.33 -3.57 -23.14
C LEU A 84 3.77 -4.06 -23.32
N GLN A 85 3.95 -5.28 -23.82
CA GLN A 85 5.27 -5.84 -24.04
C GLN A 85 6.06 -4.99 -25.04
N GLN A 86 5.45 -4.61 -26.15
CA GLN A 86 6.04 -3.72 -27.14
C GLN A 86 6.41 -2.37 -26.51
N PHE A 87 5.47 -1.73 -25.81
CA PHE A 87 5.72 -0.45 -25.15
C PHE A 87 6.88 -0.53 -24.15
N LEU A 88 7.01 -1.59 -23.36
CA LEU A 88 8.10 -1.76 -22.42
C LEU A 88 9.46 -2.06 -23.08
N SER A 89 9.48 -2.65 -24.29
CA SER A 89 10.71 -2.96 -25.02
C SER A 89 11.26 -1.77 -25.80
N GLU A 90 10.43 -0.80 -26.11
CA GLU A 90 10.80 0.40 -26.87
C GLU A 90 11.25 1.54 -25.95
N GLY A 91 12.37 2.18 -26.28
CA GLY A 91 12.87 3.35 -25.56
C GLY A 91 13.29 3.10 -24.10
N GLY A 92 13.30 4.16 -23.31
CA GLY A 92 13.70 4.09 -21.89
C GLY A 92 12.59 3.54 -20.98
N LYS A 93 12.96 2.99 -19.80
CA LYS A 93 11.98 2.49 -18.80
C LYS A 93 10.93 3.55 -18.49
N PRO A 94 9.63 3.26 -18.60
CA PRO A 94 8.56 4.18 -18.23
C PRO A 94 8.46 4.34 -16.71
N ILE A 95 7.64 5.26 -16.25
CA ILE A 95 7.12 5.28 -14.88
C ILE A 95 5.79 4.53 -14.83
N TYR A 96 5.40 4.06 -13.63
CA TYR A 96 4.04 3.61 -13.34
C TYR A 96 3.21 4.76 -12.80
N VAL A 97 1.97 4.90 -13.23
CA VAL A 97 0.99 5.83 -12.66
C VAL A 97 -0.31 5.06 -12.36
N GLY A 98 -0.76 5.08 -11.10
CA GLY A 98 -1.99 4.37 -10.73
C GLY A 98 -2.61 4.90 -9.44
N PHE A 99 -3.94 5.03 -9.42
CA PHE A 99 -4.69 5.54 -8.28
C PHE A 99 -5.58 4.49 -7.62
N GLY A 100 -5.39 3.21 -7.97
CA GLY A 100 -6.10 2.08 -7.37
C GLY A 100 -7.60 2.11 -7.63
N SER A 101 -8.38 1.72 -6.61
CA SER A 101 -9.85 1.68 -6.65
C SER A 101 -10.51 3.00 -6.22
N MET A 102 -9.78 4.11 -6.26
CA MET A 102 -10.34 5.40 -5.86
C MET A 102 -11.48 5.78 -6.82
N VAL A 103 -12.71 5.68 -6.32
CA VAL A 103 -13.94 6.09 -7.01
C VAL A 103 -14.34 7.44 -6.40
N SER A 104 -13.78 8.53 -6.90
CA SER A 104 -14.29 9.87 -6.60
C SER A 104 -14.81 10.53 -7.86
N GLY A 105 -15.83 11.38 -7.75
CA GLY A 105 -16.44 12.07 -8.90
C GLY A 105 -15.48 12.88 -9.76
N ASP A 106 -14.26 13.16 -9.26
CA ASP A 106 -13.24 13.99 -9.90
C ASP A 106 -12.12 13.19 -10.60
N MET A 107 -12.31 11.88 -10.82
CA MET A 107 -11.28 11.04 -11.45
C MET A 107 -11.02 11.44 -12.90
N GLY A 108 -12.04 11.90 -13.64
CA GLY A 108 -11.89 12.40 -15.02
C GLY A 108 -10.93 13.59 -15.07
N GLU A 109 -11.15 14.58 -14.22
CA GLU A 109 -10.29 15.76 -14.11
C GLU A 109 -8.85 15.38 -13.70
N THR A 110 -8.71 14.44 -12.76
CA THR A 110 -7.38 13.95 -12.35
C THR A 110 -6.65 13.30 -13.51
N LEU A 111 -7.35 12.48 -14.29
CA LEU A 111 -6.80 11.82 -15.46
C LEU A 111 -6.33 12.81 -16.52
N GLU A 112 -7.14 13.83 -16.82
CA GLU A 112 -6.77 14.90 -17.76
C GLU A 112 -5.51 15.63 -17.29
N ILE A 113 -5.42 15.99 -16.01
CA ILE A 113 -4.23 16.63 -15.42
C ILE A 113 -3.00 15.72 -15.55
N VAL A 114 -3.15 14.43 -15.31
CA VAL A 114 -2.05 13.45 -15.42
C VAL A 114 -1.57 13.32 -16.86
N LEU A 115 -2.49 13.15 -17.80
CA LEU A 115 -2.15 13.03 -19.21
C LEU A 115 -1.47 14.29 -19.75
N GLU A 116 -1.97 15.47 -19.35
CA GLU A 116 -1.33 16.73 -19.73
C GLU A 116 0.07 16.89 -19.11
N ALA A 117 0.25 16.50 -17.86
CA ALA A 117 1.56 16.51 -17.20
C ALA A 117 2.56 15.55 -17.89
N LEU A 118 2.11 14.38 -18.31
CA LEU A 118 2.93 13.42 -19.05
C LEU A 118 3.28 13.95 -20.45
N ARG A 119 2.35 14.62 -21.12
CA ARG A 119 2.62 15.29 -22.40
C ARG A 119 3.67 16.42 -22.24
N MET A 120 3.51 17.26 -21.21
CA MET A 120 4.44 18.37 -20.92
C MET A 120 5.85 17.89 -20.54
N SER A 121 5.96 16.79 -19.82
CA SER A 121 7.25 16.25 -19.36
C SER A 121 7.95 15.37 -20.39
N GLY A 122 7.22 14.82 -21.36
CA GLY A 122 7.72 13.81 -22.30
C GLY A 122 8.09 12.47 -21.65
N ILE A 123 7.77 12.28 -20.36
CA ILE A 123 8.12 11.07 -19.63
C ILE A 123 7.17 9.94 -20.05
N ARG A 124 7.75 8.79 -20.41
CA ARG A 124 6.99 7.58 -20.73
C ARG A 124 6.32 7.00 -19.49
N ALA A 125 5.06 6.60 -19.62
CA ALA A 125 4.29 6.09 -18.49
C ALA A 125 3.43 4.88 -18.88
N VAL A 126 3.36 3.91 -17.98
CA VAL A 126 2.30 2.91 -17.92
C VAL A 126 1.25 3.41 -16.94
N LEU A 127 0.09 3.76 -17.45
CA LEU A 127 -1.05 4.23 -16.68
C LEU A 127 -1.98 3.06 -16.38
N SER A 128 -2.18 2.75 -15.11
CA SER A 128 -3.16 1.75 -14.69
C SER A 128 -4.58 2.32 -14.75
N LYS A 129 -5.46 1.66 -15.50
CA LYS A 129 -6.86 2.08 -15.62
C LYS A 129 -7.60 2.11 -14.29
N GLY A 130 -7.14 1.32 -13.28
CA GLY A 130 -7.79 1.20 -11.98
C GLY A 130 -9.20 0.60 -12.07
N TRP A 131 -9.86 0.43 -10.92
CA TRP A 131 -11.24 -0.10 -10.84
C TRP A 131 -12.30 0.98 -11.08
N GLY A 132 -11.91 2.26 -11.02
CA GLY A 132 -12.80 3.43 -11.16
C GLY A 132 -13.26 3.77 -12.59
N GLY A 133 -12.78 3.03 -13.56
CA GLY A 133 -13.33 2.83 -14.91
C GLY A 133 -13.89 4.02 -15.70
N GLY A 134 -13.39 5.24 -15.51
CA GLY A 134 -13.76 6.36 -16.38
C GLY A 134 -13.41 6.09 -17.85
N GLU A 135 -14.18 6.64 -18.77
CA GLU A 135 -13.83 6.61 -20.19
C GLU A 135 -12.49 7.31 -20.40
N LEU A 136 -11.60 6.64 -21.11
CA LEU A 136 -10.32 7.23 -21.46
C LEU A 136 -10.55 8.30 -22.53
N PRO A 137 -9.85 9.43 -22.48
CA PRO A 137 -9.86 10.38 -23.57
C PRO A 137 -9.43 9.71 -24.87
N SER A 138 -10.09 10.06 -25.99
CA SER A 138 -9.77 9.53 -27.32
C SER A 138 -8.35 9.90 -27.80
N ASN A 139 -7.72 10.87 -27.16
CA ASN A 139 -6.43 11.46 -27.56
C ASN A 139 -5.34 11.23 -26.50
N LEU A 140 -4.90 9.98 -26.36
CA LEU A 140 -3.81 9.64 -25.46
C LEU A 140 -2.46 10.16 -26.04
N PRO A 141 -1.54 10.66 -25.17
CA PRO A 141 -0.19 10.98 -25.60
C PRO A 141 0.58 9.72 -26.04
N ASP A 142 1.42 9.83 -27.07
CA ASP A 142 2.22 8.70 -27.60
C ASP A 142 3.18 8.09 -26.56
N ASN A 143 3.55 8.86 -25.55
CA ASN A 143 4.39 8.42 -24.44
C ASN A 143 3.63 7.71 -23.31
N VAL A 144 2.34 7.41 -23.46
CA VAL A 144 1.48 6.77 -22.45
C VAL A 144 0.89 5.47 -22.98
N TYR A 145 1.10 4.39 -22.26
CA TYR A 145 0.38 3.13 -22.45
C TYR A 145 -0.63 2.95 -21.31
N VAL A 146 -1.89 2.71 -21.64
CA VAL A 146 -2.91 2.40 -20.64
C VAL A 146 -3.02 0.90 -20.49
N ALA A 147 -2.68 0.42 -19.30
CA ALA A 147 -2.75 -0.99 -18.97
C ALA A 147 -4.01 -1.32 -18.15
N GLY A 148 -4.57 -2.50 -18.41
CA GLY A 148 -5.55 -3.13 -17.54
C GLY A 148 -4.92 -3.55 -16.19
N PHE A 149 -5.36 -4.66 -15.65
CA PHE A 149 -4.72 -5.23 -14.46
C PHE A 149 -3.34 -5.79 -14.80
N VAL A 150 -2.32 -5.29 -14.12
CA VAL A 150 -0.95 -5.80 -14.21
C VAL A 150 -0.43 -5.98 -12.77
N PRO A 151 0.08 -7.17 -12.40
CA PRO A 151 0.69 -7.40 -11.10
C PRO A 151 1.86 -6.44 -10.83
N HIS A 152 1.88 -5.82 -9.65
CA HIS A 152 2.93 -4.85 -9.29
C HIS A 152 4.31 -5.49 -9.24
N ASP A 153 4.44 -6.70 -8.72
CA ASP A 153 5.69 -7.48 -8.64
C ASP A 153 6.31 -7.71 -10.02
N TRP A 154 5.47 -7.95 -11.04
CA TRP A 154 5.91 -8.07 -12.42
C TRP A 154 6.26 -6.72 -13.05
N LEU A 155 5.40 -5.71 -12.89
CA LEU A 155 5.54 -4.41 -13.57
C LEU A 155 6.66 -3.55 -12.95
N PHE A 156 6.78 -3.56 -11.62
CA PHE A 156 7.72 -2.67 -10.92
C PHE A 156 9.19 -3.02 -11.19
N ARG A 157 9.50 -4.22 -11.62
CA ARG A 157 10.84 -4.57 -12.13
C ARG A 157 11.15 -3.93 -13.50
N ARG A 158 10.14 -3.41 -14.20
CA ARG A 158 10.21 -2.91 -15.59
C ARG A 158 10.00 -1.41 -15.71
N VAL A 159 9.68 -0.75 -14.63
CA VAL A 159 9.55 0.71 -14.56
C VAL A 159 10.68 1.32 -13.77
N ARG A 160 10.84 2.66 -13.84
CA ARG A 160 11.91 3.38 -13.13
C ARG A 160 11.43 4.23 -11.96
N ALA A 161 10.14 4.44 -11.81
CA ALA A 161 9.53 5.16 -10.69
C ALA A 161 8.03 4.86 -10.60
N VAL A 162 7.43 5.16 -9.46
CA VAL A 162 6.01 4.93 -9.18
C VAL A 162 5.33 6.23 -8.78
N VAL A 163 4.16 6.51 -9.36
CA VAL A 163 3.27 7.61 -8.98
C VAL A 163 1.93 7.01 -8.58
N HIS A 164 1.48 7.28 -7.35
CA HIS A 164 0.25 6.69 -6.84
C HIS A 164 -0.43 7.54 -5.77
N HIS A 165 -1.64 7.17 -5.38
CA HIS A 165 -2.45 7.89 -4.37
C HIS A 165 -1.92 7.78 -2.93
N GLY A 166 -1.02 6.86 -2.64
CA GLY A 166 -0.50 6.63 -1.27
C GLY A 166 -1.17 5.47 -0.54
N GLY A 167 -1.83 4.56 -1.25
CA GLY A 167 -2.31 3.31 -0.65
C GLY A 167 -1.14 2.45 -0.16
N ALA A 168 -1.26 1.91 1.07
CA ALA A 168 -0.17 1.21 1.77
C ALA A 168 0.39 0.02 0.97
N GLY A 169 -0.47 -0.75 0.27
CA GLY A 169 -0.03 -1.89 -0.54
C GLY A 169 0.82 -1.48 -1.76
N THR A 170 0.38 -0.46 -2.51
CA THR A 170 1.16 0.05 -3.66
C THR A 170 2.46 0.69 -3.19
N LEU A 171 2.42 1.40 -2.04
CA LEU A 171 3.62 1.96 -1.42
C LEU A 171 4.62 0.87 -1.05
N ALA A 172 4.16 -0.17 -0.35
CA ALA A 172 5.00 -1.31 0.03
C ALA A 172 5.66 -1.96 -1.20
N ALA A 173 4.87 -2.26 -2.23
CA ALA A 173 5.39 -2.85 -3.47
C ALA A 173 6.43 -1.95 -4.16
N GLY A 174 6.17 -0.65 -4.26
CA GLY A 174 7.09 0.31 -4.88
C GLY A 174 8.40 0.46 -4.11
N LEU A 175 8.33 0.59 -2.77
CA LEU A 175 9.51 0.73 -1.93
C LEU A 175 10.34 -0.55 -1.89
N THR A 176 9.71 -1.72 -1.81
CA THR A 176 10.42 -3.01 -1.86
C THR A 176 11.09 -3.23 -3.22
N ALA A 177 10.43 -2.81 -4.31
CA ALA A 177 11.06 -2.84 -5.64
C ALA A 177 12.20 -1.81 -5.80
N GLY A 178 12.52 -1.02 -4.78
CA GLY A 178 13.58 -0.03 -4.80
C GLY A 178 13.30 1.16 -5.73
N LEU A 179 12.04 1.54 -5.92
CA LEU A 179 11.63 2.55 -6.89
C LEU A 179 11.38 3.91 -6.23
N PRO A 180 11.93 5.00 -6.81
CA PRO A 180 11.52 6.34 -6.48
C PRO A 180 10.00 6.51 -6.58
N THR A 181 9.40 7.20 -5.61
CA THR A 181 7.95 7.26 -5.47
C THR A 181 7.45 8.70 -5.31
N LEU A 182 6.39 9.07 -6.06
CA LEU A 182 5.63 10.29 -5.86
C LEU A 182 4.22 9.94 -5.39
N VAL A 183 3.78 10.55 -4.30
CA VAL A 183 2.43 10.36 -3.76
C VAL A 183 1.54 11.55 -4.08
N ILE A 184 0.35 11.27 -4.61
CA ILE A 184 -0.74 12.22 -4.85
C ILE A 184 -1.89 11.82 -3.93
N PRO A 185 -1.93 12.27 -2.67
CA PRO A 185 -2.93 11.84 -1.71
C PRO A 185 -4.31 12.45 -2.00
N PHE A 186 -5.35 11.64 -1.84
CA PHE A 186 -6.77 12.02 -1.95
C PHE A 186 -7.43 12.16 -0.57
N GLY A 187 -6.93 11.45 0.45
CA GLY A 187 -7.48 11.51 1.80
C GLY A 187 -7.05 10.33 2.68
N GLY A 188 -7.68 10.19 3.84
CA GLY A 188 -7.39 9.11 4.78
C GLY A 188 -5.95 9.14 5.32
N ASP A 189 -5.27 8.02 5.25
CA ASP A 189 -3.87 7.83 5.66
C ASP A 189 -2.84 8.23 4.58
N GLN A 190 -3.27 8.48 3.37
CA GLN A 190 -2.41 8.74 2.22
C GLN A 190 -1.47 9.96 2.39
N PRO A 191 -1.89 11.10 3.00
CA PRO A 191 -0.98 12.20 3.30
C PRO A 191 0.16 11.82 4.23
N PHE A 192 -0.09 10.93 5.19
CA PHE A 192 0.94 10.39 6.08
C PHE A 192 1.99 9.62 5.26
N TRP A 193 1.56 8.71 4.38
CA TRP A 193 2.47 7.93 3.55
C TRP A 193 3.27 8.80 2.58
N GLY A 194 2.65 9.82 2.00
CA GLY A 194 3.36 10.81 1.19
C GLY A 194 4.46 11.55 1.96
N SER A 195 4.18 11.92 3.22
CA SER A 195 5.18 12.53 4.11
C SER A 195 6.31 11.57 4.46
N ARG A 196 6.02 10.26 4.58
CA ARG A 196 7.05 9.23 4.81
C ARG A 196 7.98 9.08 3.62
N VAL A 197 7.44 9.03 2.40
CA VAL A 197 8.22 9.00 1.14
C VAL A 197 9.22 10.16 1.10
N GLN A 198 8.74 11.37 1.38
CA GLN A 198 9.60 12.56 1.42
C GLN A 198 10.67 12.47 2.52
N ALA A 199 10.29 12.06 3.73
CA ALA A 199 11.21 11.95 4.87
C ALA A 199 12.29 10.89 4.68
N LEU A 200 11.97 9.81 3.95
CA LEU A 200 12.92 8.76 3.57
C LEU A 200 13.86 9.18 2.43
N GLY A 201 13.59 10.31 1.78
CA GLY A 201 14.38 10.78 0.64
C GLY A 201 14.22 9.92 -0.62
N VAL A 202 13.16 9.12 -0.70
CA VAL A 202 12.89 8.23 -1.85
C VAL A 202 11.97 8.83 -2.89
N GLY A 203 11.62 10.11 -2.73
CA GLY A 203 10.81 10.85 -3.70
C GLY A 203 10.55 12.29 -3.26
N PRO A 204 9.96 13.11 -4.16
CA PRO A 204 9.67 14.50 -3.91
C PRO A 204 8.52 14.68 -2.92
N LYS A 205 8.26 15.94 -2.55
CA LYS A 205 7.12 16.30 -1.70
C LYS A 205 5.81 15.85 -2.33
N PRO A 206 4.89 15.23 -1.55
CA PRO A 206 3.58 14.82 -2.06
C PRO A 206 2.77 16.01 -2.56
N ILE A 207 1.96 15.79 -3.58
CA ILE A 207 1.07 16.80 -4.14
C ILE A 207 -0.38 16.43 -3.80
N PRO A 208 -1.02 17.04 -2.80
CA PRO A 208 -2.43 16.79 -2.50
C PRO A 208 -3.32 16.99 -3.73
N ARG A 209 -4.34 16.13 -3.90
CA ARG A 209 -5.24 16.15 -5.07
C ARG A 209 -5.83 17.53 -5.32
N GLU A 210 -6.23 18.25 -4.27
CA GLU A 210 -6.86 19.59 -4.34
C GLU A 210 -5.88 20.66 -4.87
N ARG A 211 -4.58 20.37 -4.84
CA ARG A 211 -3.52 21.26 -5.31
C ARG A 211 -2.84 20.77 -6.58
N LEU A 212 -3.35 19.67 -7.15
CA LEU A 212 -2.79 19.07 -8.35
C LEU A 212 -3.07 19.95 -9.56
N THR A 213 -2.03 20.19 -10.35
CA THR A 213 -2.11 20.82 -11.66
C THR A 213 -1.12 20.17 -12.60
N ALA A 214 -1.38 20.17 -13.89
CA ALA A 214 -0.48 19.56 -14.89
C ALA A 214 0.95 20.12 -14.80
N ARG A 215 1.11 21.41 -14.59
CA ARG A 215 2.42 22.06 -14.43
C ARG A 215 3.17 21.58 -13.19
N LYS A 216 2.49 21.47 -12.03
CA LYS A 216 3.12 20.98 -10.79
C LYS A 216 3.50 19.54 -10.92
N LEU A 217 2.61 18.71 -11.46
CA LEU A 217 2.87 17.29 -11.67
C LEU A 217 4.02 17.08 -12.65
N SER A 218 4.03 17.76 -13.80
CA SER A 218 5.12 17.67 -14.78
C SER A 218 6.48 17.98 -14.16
N ARG A 219 6.57 19.04 -13.34
CA ARG A 219 7.82 19.38 -12.63
C ARG A 219 8.23 18.28 -11.63
N ALA A 220 7.27 17.75 -10.85
CA ALA A 220 7.55 16.68 -9.90
C ALA A 220 7.94 15.37 -10.59
N LEU A 221 7.37 15.07 -11.77
CA LEU A 221 7.77 13.91 -12.58
C LEU A 221 9.20 14.05 -13.09
N ILE A 222 9.57 15.25 -13.56
CA ILE A 222 10.95 15.53 -13.98
C ILE A 222 11.89 15.39 -12.78
N GLU A 223 11.58 16.00 -11.64
CA GLU A 223 12.36 15.88 -10.40
C GLU A 223 12.51 14.41 -9.99
N LEU A 224 11.40 13.66 -9.91
CA LEU A 224 11.38 12.25 -9.53
C LEU A 224 12.31 11.39 -10.38
N THR A 225 12.41 11.69 -11.67
CA THR A 225 13.12 10.86 -12.64
C THR A 225 14.52 11.35 -13.00
N SER A 226 14.88 12.58 -12.64
CA SER A 226 16.21 13.18 -12.90
C SER A 226 17.12 13.24 -11.67
N GLU A 227 16.54 13.31 -10.46
CA GLU A 227 17.29 13.41 -9.21
C GLU A 227 17.84 12.04 -8.77
N LYS A 228 19.10 11.81 -9.05
CA LYS A 228 19.76 10.52 -8.77
C LYS A 228 19.71 10.12 -7.29
N ARG A 229 19.59 11.11 -6.38
CA ARG A 229 19.47 10.85 -4.93
C ARG A 229 18.25 10.00 -4.60
N TYR A 230 17.11 10.18 -5.29
CA TYR A 230 15.90 9.37 -5.06
C TYR A 230 16.10 7.92 -5.50
N GLU A 231 16.76 7.70 -6.64
CA GLU A 231 17.08 6.36 -7.12
C GLU A 231 18.00 5.62 -6.15
N VAL A 232 19.05 6.28 -5.67
CA VAL A 232 20.01 5.69 -4.71
C VAL A 232 19.30 5.35 -3.40
N ALA A 233 18.59 6.31 -2.80
CA ALA A 233 17.90 6.10 -1.53
C ALA A 233 16.80 5.01 -1.63
N ALA A 234 16.02 5.02 -2.72
CA ALA A 234 14.99 4.00 -2.93
C ALA A 234 15.59 2.61 -3.09
N ARG A 235 16.67 2.48 -3.85
CA ARG A 235 17.38 1.21 -4.04
C ARG A 235 17.95 0.66 -2.72
N GLU A 236 18.62 1.51 -1.94
CA GLU A 236 19.16 1.13 -0.63
C GLU A 236 18.07 0.69 0.35
N LEU A 237 16.94 1.42 0.37
CA LEU A 237 15.78 1.05 1.16
C LEU A 237 15.19 -0.28 0.68
N GLY A 238 15.03 -0.48 -0.64
CA GLY A 238 14.48 -1.70 -1.23
C GLY A 238 15.26 -2.94 -0.85
N ILE A 239 16.60 -2.90 -0.94
CA ILE A 239 17.49 -4.01 -0.53
C ILE A 239 17.24 -4.38 0.95
N ARG A 240 17.05 -3.39 1.82
CA ARG A 240 16.78 -3.64 3.24
C ARG A 240 15.39 -4.21 3.46
N LEU A 241 14.39 -3.73 2.73
CA LEU A 241 13.01 -4.23 2.81
C LEU A 241 12.89 -5.67 2.29
N GLU A 242 13.60 -6.03 1.22
CA GLU A 242 13.64 -7.41 0.72
C GLU A 242 14.23 -8.40 1.73
N SER A 243 15.09 -7.94 2.63
CA SER A 243 15.64 -8.78 3.70
C SER A 243 14.71 -8.96 4.90
N GLU A 244 13.57 -8.30 4.94
CA GLU A 244 12.56 -8.45 5.99
C GLU A 244 11.60 -9.60 5.65
N ASP A 245 11.71 -10.71 6.36
CA ASP A 245 10.76 -11.83 6.24
C ASP A 245 9.46 -11.56 7.00
N GLY A 246 8.70 -10.54 6.57
CA GLY A 246 7.54 -10.05 7.33
C GLY A 246 6.47 -11.11 7.62
N ALA A 247 6.18 -11.97 6.65
CA ALA A 247 5.20 -13.06 6.82
C ALA A 247 5.73 -14.14 7.78
N VAL A 248 7.00 -14.50 7.68
CA VAL A 248 7.67 -15.46 8.59
C VAL A 248 7.73 -14.89 10.00
N ASN A 249 8.10 -13.61 10.15
CA ASN A 249 8.10 -12.94 11.45
C ASN A 249 6.71 -12.96 12.10
N ALA A 250 5.66 -12.68 11.33
CA ALA A 250 4.28 -12.76 11.80
C ALA A 250 3.90 -14.17 12.24
N ALA A 251 4.20 -15.18 11.43
CA ALA A 251 3.93 -16.58 11.74
C ALA A 251 4.63 -17.03 13.03
N ASN A 252 5.90 -16.67 13.21
CA ASN A 252 6.66 -16.98 14.41
C ASN A 252 6.05 -16.36 15.68
N ILE A 253 5.58 -15.10 15.59
CA ILE A 253 4.90 -14.43 16.71
C ILE A 253 3.58 -15.13 17.04
N ILE A 254 2.77 -15.46 16.03
CA ILE A 254 1.51 -16.18 16.21
C ILE A 254 1.76 -17.54 16.89
N GLU A 255 2.73 -18.29 16.38
CA GLU A 255 3.07 -19.60 16.95
C GLU A 255 3.55 -19.50 18.40
N HIS A 256 4.41 -18.51 18.70
CA HIS A 256 4.90 -18.27 20.06
C HIS A 256 3.77 -17.96 21.03
N GLU A 257 2.88 -17.03 20.68
CA GLU A 257 1.76 -16.62 21.53
C GLU A 257 0.72 -17.75 21.68
N LEU A 258 0.45 -18.49 20.60
CA LEU A 258 -0.42 -19.67 20.67
C LEU A 258 0.13 -20.73 21.61
N ARG A 259 1.41 -21.07 21.53
CA ARG A 259 2.07 -22.02 22.44
C ARG A 259 2.03 -21.56 23.89
N LYS A 260 2.16 -20.26 24.14
CA LYS A 260 2.06 -19.68 25.45
C LYS A 260 0.64 -19.78 26.01
N TYR A 261 -0.37 -19.43 25.20
CA TYR A 261 -1.79 -19.58 25.54
C TYR A 261 -2.13 -21.03 25.89
N LEU A 262 -1.80 -21.99 25.02
CA LEU A 262 -2.09 -23.40 25.26
C LEU A 262 -1.46 -23.93 26.56
N ARG A 263 -0.24 -23.53 26.86
CA ARG A 263 0.42 -23.89 28.15
C ARG A 263 -0.32 -23.33 29.36
N GLN A 264 -0.80 -22.09 29.28
CA GLN A 264 -1.55 -21.45 30.36
C GLN A 264 -2.90 -22.13 30.63
N GLU A 265 -3.56 -22.59 29.57
CA GLU A 265 -4.83 -23.30 29.63
C GLU A 265 -4.67 -24.82 29.89
N GLY A 266 -3.46 -25.33 30.04
CA GLY A 266 -3.22 -26.78 30.23
C GLY A 266 -3.57 -27.62 29.00
N LEU A 267 -3.64 -26.98 27.82
CA LEU A 267 -3.96 -27.63 26.56
C LEU A 267 -2.69 -28.08 25.82
N SER A 268 -2.73 -29.27 25.24
CA SER A 268 -1.64 -29.72 24.36
C SER A 268 -1.86 -29.20 22.95
N PRO A 269 -0.80 -28.73 22.27
CA PRO A 269 -0.90 -28.33 20.87
C PRO A 269 -1.21 -29.58 20.03
N VAL A 270 -2.43 -29.69 19.53
CA VAL A 270 -2.76 -30.62 18.45
C VAL A 270 -2.14 -30.02 17.20
N LEU A 271 -1.02 -30.58 16.73
CA LEU A 271 -0.46 -30.24 15.43
C LEU A 271 -1.45 -30.69 14.36
N VAL A 272 -2.29 -29.78 13.89
CA VAL A 272 -3.03 -29.99 12.65
C VAL A 272 -1.96 -29.99 11.55
N ARG A 273 -1.58 -31.18 11.10
CA ARG A 273 -0.77 -31.29 9.87
C ARG A 273 -1.62 -30.73 8.74
N PRO A 274 -1.07 -29.86 7.89
CA PRO A 274 -1.75 -29.50 6.65
C PRO A 274 -2.05 -30.81 5.91
N GLU A 275 -3.32 -31.07 5.61
CA GLU A 275 -3.66 -32.13 4.68
C GLU A 275 -2.98 -31.77 3.36
N GLU A 276 -2.10 -32.64 2.92
CA GLU A 276 -1.51 -32.59 1.58
C GLU A 276 -2.68 -32.76 0.59
N HIS A 277 -3.13 -31.66 0.03
CA HIS A 277 -4.04 -31.69 -1.11
C HIS A 277 -3.24 -32.19 -2.31
N SER A 278 -3.37 -33.49 -2.55
CA SER A 278 -2.94 -34.19 -3.77
C SER A 278 -3.75 -33.78 -5.00
#